data_5c3a7ba6ef8b3c625cc5141760a49793
#
_entry.id   5c3a7ba6ef8b3c625cc5141760a49793
#
_cell.length_a   1.000
_cell.length_b   1.000
_cell.length_c   1.000
_cell.angle_alpha   90.00
_cell.angle_beta   90.00
_cell.angle_gamma   90.00
#
_symmetry.space_group_name_H-M   'P 1'
#
loop_
_entity.id
_entity.type
_entity.pdbx_description
1 polymer ?
#
loop_
_entity_poly.entity_id
_entity_poly.type
_entity_poly.pdbx_seq_one_letter_code
_entity_poly.pdbx_strand_id
1 'polypeptide(L)'
;KIVVSENKNSNPRKGESNMDYIIETENLTKRYGTATVVDKVNLHVPKGKIYGFLGRNGAGKTTAMKMMLQLAFPTEGTVRLFGTNYKENIHTLYSKVGSIIETPGFYSNLTGYENLQILAKLRGGVSKSGVEKALEVVGLHKEKRKVFSDYSLGMKQRLGIAAAIMHEPELLILDEPINGLDPIGIVEIRSFLSELSHNHGITIFISSHVLSEIEQIADIIGVMHEGHLV
;
A
#
# COMPACT_ATOMS: atom_id res chain seq x y z
N LYS A 1 20.20 -4.11 7.36
CA LYS A 1 20.90 -4.37 6.06
C LYS A 1 19.88 -4.12 4.97
N ILE A 2 20.03 -3.00 4.29
CA ILE A 2 19.17 -2.63 3.14
C ILE A 2 19.61 -3.51 1.98
N VAL A 3 18.71 -4.32 1.45
CA VAL A 3 18.93 -5.07 0.21
C VAL A 3 18.33 -4.24 -0.92
N VAL A 4 19.18 -3.60 -1.72
CA VAL A 4 18.76 -2.98 -2.98
C VAL A 4 18.50 -4.14 -3.94
N SER A 5 17.27 -4.26 -4.46
CA SER A 5 16.96 -5.29 -5.45
C SER A 5 17.60 -4.91 -6.78
N GLU A 6 18.74 -5.50 -7.10
CA GLU A 6 19.35 -5.39 -8.42
C GLU A 6 18.50 -6.12 -9.47
N ASN A 7 18.34 -5.48 -10.61
CA ASN A 7 17.66 -6.01 -11.80
C ASN A 7 18.51 -7.17 -12.39
N LYS A 8 18.44 -8.37 -11.81
CA LYS A 8 19.11 -9.54 -12.36
C LYS A 8 18.15 -10.31 -13.27
N ASN A 9 18.31 -10.14 -14.57
CA ASN A 9 17.91 -11.13 -15.57
C ASN A 9 18.68 -12.43 -15.29
N SER A 10 18.23 -13.25 -14.36
CA SER A 10 18.78 -14.59 -14.14
C SER A 10 17.65 -15.55 -13.79
N ASN A 11 17.52 -16.58 -14.61
CA ASN A 11 16.77 -17.79 -14.30
C ASN A 11 17.08 -18.23 -12.85
N PRO A 12 16.07 -18.61 -12.04
CA PRO A 12 16.29 -19.03 -10.67
C PRO A 12 17.27 -20.22 -10.65
N ARG A 13 18.39 -20.06 -9.98
CA ARG A 13 19.32 -21.16 -9.69
C ARG A 13 18.61 -22.13 -8.75
N LYS A 14 18.60 -23.42 -9.09
CA LYS A 14 18.15 -24.52 -8.21
C LYS A 14 18.92 -24.43 -6.89
N GLY A 15 18.23 -23.99 -5.79
CA GLY A 15 18.83 -23.95 -4.45
C GLY A 15 18.51 -22.67 -3.62
N GLU A 16 17.88 -21.66 -4.19
CA GLU A 16 17.39 -20.52 -3.38
C GLU A 16 16.08 -20.94 -2.72
N SER A 17 15.98 -20.69 -1.39
CA SER A 17 14.76 -20.89 -0.62
C SER A 17 13.61 -20.19 -1.35
N ASN A 18 12.52 -20.91 -1.59
CA ASN A 18 11.30 -20.43 -2.25
C ASN A 18 10.74 -19.26 -1.43
N MET A 19 11.17 -18.02 -1.70
CA MET A 19 10.56 -16.84 -1.10
C MET A 19 9.19 -16.67 -1.74
N ASP A 20 8.13 -16.76 -0.93
CA ASP A 20 6.77 -16.47 -1.36
C ASP A 20 6.66 -14.96 -1.64
N TYR A 21 6.56 -14.58 -2.90
CA TYR A 21 6.31 -13.21 -3.30
C TYR A 21 4.79 -12.95 -3.34
N ILE A 22 4.38 -11.85 -2.69
CA ILE A 22 2.97 -11.44 -2.65
C ILE A 22 2.61 -10.50 -3.79
N ILE A 23 3.60 -9.73 -4.28
CA ILE A 23 3.51 -8.91 -5.49
C ILE A 23 4.65 -9.30 -6.42
N GLU A 24 4.31 -9.62 -7.65
CA GLU A 24 5.27 -9.83 -8.73
C GLU A 24 4.83 -9.02 -9.95
N THR A 25 5.79 -8.33 -10.58
CA THR A 25 5.54 -7.68 -11.86
C THR A 25 6.59 -8.13 -12.88
N GLU A 26 6.17 -8.33 -14.11
CA GLU A 26 7.04 -8.74 -15.20
C GLU A 26 6.90 -7.77 -16.37
N ASN A 27 7.98 -7.03 -16.65
CA ASN A 27 8.07 -6.01 -17.71
C ASN A 27 6.91 -5.01 -17.68
N LEU A 28 6.47 -4.63 -16.46
CA LEU A 28 5.32 -3.76 -16.26
C LEU A 28 5.56 -2.40 -16.91
N THR A 29 4.73 -2.06 -17.88
CA THR A 29 4.88 -0.86 -18.69
C THR A 29 3.57 -0.11 -18.81
N LYS A 30 3.61 1.23 -18.67
CA LYS A 30 2.49 2.13 -18.90
C LYS A 30 2.87 3.30 -19.78
N ARG A 31 2.12 3.44 -20.88
CA ARG A 31 2.23 4.60 -21.78
C ARG A 31 0.93 5.39 -21.80
N TYR A 32 1.05 6.71 -21.81
CA TYR A 32 -0.05 7.65 -22.06
C TYR A 32 0.31 8.47 -23.29
N GLY A 33 -0.33 8.21 -24.42
CA GLY A 33 0.06 8.77 -25.71
C GLY A 33 1.51 8.41 -26.04
N THR A 34 2.38 9.39 -26.20
CA THR A 34 3.82 9.22 -26.50
C THR A 34 4.69 9.08 -25.25
N ALA A 35 4.16 9.39 -24.07
CA ALA A 35 4.92 9.38 -22.82
C ALA A 35 4.89 7.98 -22.16
N THR A 36 6.07 7.40 -21.92
CA THR A 36 6.22 6.18 -21.10
C THR A 36 6.44 6.61 -19.65
N VAL A 37 5.47 6.29 -18.77
CA VAL A 37 5.47 6.70 -17.35
C VAL A 37 6.02 5.59 -16.45
N VAL A 38 5.84 4.33 -16.84
CA VAL A 38 6.43 3.15 -16.21
C VAL A 38 7.00 2.30 -17.35
N ASP A 39 8.24 1.87 -17.24
CA ASP A 39 8.95 1.16 -18.29
C ASP A 39 9.64 -0.10 -17.76
N LYS A 40 9.11 -1.26 -18.16
CA LYS A 40 9.63 -2.62 -17.89
C LYS A 40 10.00 -2.86 -16.43
N VAL A 41 9.16 -2.39 -15.50
CA VAL A 41 9.38 -2.55 -14.06
C VAL A 41 9.16 -4.01 -13.64
N ASN A 42 10.18 -4.61 -13.02
CA ASN A 42 10.16 -5.96 -12.47
C ASN A 42 10.29 -5.88 -10.94
N LEU A 43 9.20 -6.15 -10.22
CA LEU A 43 9.13 -6.12 -8.77
C LEU A 43 8.89 -7.51 -8.21
N HIS A 44 9.55 -7.79 -7.07
CA HIS A 44 9.36 -9.00 -6.30
C HIS A 44 9.25 -8.62 -4.83
N VAL A 45 8.03 -8.58 -4.30
CA VAL A 45 7.76 -8.18 -2.91
C VAL A 45 7.53 -9.42 -2.06
N PRO A 46 8.45 -9.74 -1.12
CA PRO A 46 8.29 -10.90 -0.25
C PRO A 46 7.11 -10.75 0.71
N LYS A 47 6.45 -11.85 1.03
CA LYS A 47 5.38 -11.91 2.04
C LYS A 47 5.89 -11.54 3.43
N GLY A 48 5.07 -10.80 4.21
CA GLY A 48 5.36 -10.42 5.60
C GLY A 48 6.46 -9.38 5.76
N LYS A 49 6.78 -8.61 4.70
CA LYS A 49 7.80 -7.57 4.70
C LYS A 49 7.21 -6.20 4.40
N ILE A 50 7.92 -5.17 4.84
CA ILE A 50 7.65 -3.79 4.43
C ILE A 50 8.57 -3.47 3.24
N TYR A 51 7.96 -3.27 2.07
CA TYR A 51 8.65 -2.86 0.86
C TYR A 51 8.47 -1.37 0.63
N GLY A 52 9.56 -0.61 0.72
CA GLY A 52 9.60 0.82 0.44
C GLY A 52 9.81 1.09 -1.05
N PHE A 53 8.90 1.82 -1.67
CA PHE A 53 8.97 2.22 -3.08
C PHE A 53 9.33 3.69 -3.17
N LEU A 54 10.63 3.96 -3.24
CA LEU A 54 11.20 5.30 -3.20
C LEU A 54 11.26 5.91 -4.60
N GLY A 55 11.03 7.21 -4.72
CA GLY A 55 11.27 7.94 -5.97
C GLY A 55 10.68 9.35 -5.94
N ARG A 56 11.21 10.24 -6.77
CA ARG A 56 10.70 11.62 -6.88
C ARG A 56 9.24 11.66 -7.33
N ASN A 57 8.59 12.80 -7.11
CA ASN A 57 7.27 13.05 -7.70
C ASN A 57 7.38 12.99 -9.23
N GLY A 58 6.41 12.28 -9.85
CA GLY A 58 6.45 12.02 -11.30
C GLY A 58 7.30 10.81 -11.72
N ALA A 59 8.01 10.12 -10.81
CA ALA A 59 8.82 8.94 -11.16
C ALA A 59 8.01 7.72 -11.65
N GLY A 60 6.68 7.74 -11.54
CA GLY A 60 5.81 6.63 -11.96
C GLY A 60 5.27 5.76 -10.81
N LYS A 61 5.61 6.05 -9.54
CA LYS A 61 5.21 5.26 -8.37
C LYS A 61 3.70 5.02 -8.28
N THR A 62 2.91 6.08 -8.20
CA THR A 62 1.44 6.02 -8.14
C THR A 62 0.84 5.27 -9.33
N THR A 63 1.41 5.45 -10.54
CA THR A 63 0.95 4.73 -11.74
C THR A 63 1.22 3.24 -11.62
N ALA A 64 2.40 2.83 -11.15
CA ALA A 64 2.71 1.42 -10.90
C ALA A 64 1.75 0.82 -9.85
N MET A 65 1.52 1.51 -8.74
CA MET A 65 0.57 1.08 -7.70
C MET A 65 -0.87 0.99 -8.22
N LYS A 66 -1.32 1.96 -9.04
CA LYS A 66 -2.62 1.89 -9.71
C LYS A 66 -2.75 0.67 -10.62
N MET A 67 -1.67 0.28 -11.31
CA MET A 67 -1.68 -0.95 -12.13
C MET A 67 -1.74 -2.21 -11.27
N MET A 68 -1.06 -2.26 -10.12
CA MET A 68 -1.16 -3.38 -9.16
C MET A 68 -2.59 -3.54 -8.63
N LEU A 69 -3.32 -2.44 -8.46
CA LEU A 69 -4.70 -2.40 -7.97
C LEU A 69 -5.75 -2.41 -9.09
N GLN A 70 -5.37 -2.59 -10.36
CA GLN A 70 -6.25 -2.50 -11.53
C GLN A 70 -7.02 -1.17 -11.67
N LEU A 71 -6.60 -0.14 -11.00
CA LEU A 71 -7.12 1.22 -11.21
C LEU A 71 -6.59 1.83 -12.51
N ALA A 72 -5.55 1.22 -13.08
CA ALA A 72 -5.04 1.47 -14.42
C ALA A 72 -4.59 0.16 -15.05
N PHE A 73 -4.83 -0.03 -16.35
CA PHE A 73 -4.37 -1.23 -17.07
C PHE A 73 -2.96 -1.02 -17.60
N PRO A 74 -2.06 -2.02 -17.47
CA PRO A 74 -0.76 -2.02 -18.14
C PRO A 74 -0.91 -1.88 -19.66
N THR A 75 0.03 -1.20 -20.30
CA THR A 75 0.16 -1.21 -21.76
C THR A 75 0.87 -2.48 -22.19
N GLU A 76 1.88 -2.92 -21.42
CA GLU A 76 2.63 -4.17 -21.61
C GLU A 76 3.00 -4.75 -20.23
N GLY A 77 3.34 -6.03 -20.21
CA GLY A 77 3.74 -6.73 -19.01
C GLY A 77 2.57 -7.26 -18.18
N THR A 78 2.90 -7.83 -17.03
CA THR A 78 1.92 -8.49 -16.15
C THR A 78 2.12 -8.10 -14.69
N VAL A 79 1.04 -8.24 -13.91
CA VAL A 79 1.03 -8.16 -12.44
C VAL A 79 0.43 -9.44 -11.89
N ARG A 80 1.10 -10.04 -10.91
CA ARG A 80 0.56 -11.12 -10.09
C ARG A 80 0.48 -10.66 -8.65
N LEU A 81 -0.65 -10.93 -8.02
CA LEU A 81 -0.84 -10.78 -6.58
C LEU A 81 -1.13 -12.16 -6.01
N PHE A 82 -0.46 -12.52 -4.89
CA PHE A 82 -0.61 -13.84 -4.26
C PHE A 82 -0.37 -15.00 -5.24
N GLY A 83 0.60 -14.86 -6.15
CA GLY A 83 0.91 -15.85 -7.20
C GLY A 83 -0.13 -15.96 -8.32
N THR A 84 -1.24 -15.21 -8.24
CA THR A 84 -2.35 -15.29 -9.21
C THR A 84 -2.35 -14.07 -10.13
N ASN A 85 -2.56 -14.28 -11.42
CA ASN A 85 -2.78 -13.18 -12.35
C ASN A 85 -4.11 -12.51 -12.01
N TYR A 86 -4.11 -11.19 -11.84
CA TYR A 86 -5.28 -10.43 -11.40
C TYR A 86 -6.51 -10.56 -12.32
N LYS A 87 -6.34 -11.01 -13.58
CA LYS A 87 -7.46 -11.22 -14.51
C LYS A 87 -8.36 -12.40 -14.12
N GLU A 88 -7.87 -13.31 -13.28
CA GLU A 88 -8.54 -14.59 -13.03
C GLU A 88 -9.53 -14.55 -11.85
N ASN A 89 -9.31 -13.74 -10.82
CA ASN A 89 -10.19 -13.73 -9.65
C ASN A 89 -10.12 -12.43 -8.83
N ILE A 90 -10.62 -11.34 -9.41
CA ILE A 90 -10.51 -9.99 -8.86
C ILE A 90 -11.17 -9.82 -7.49
N HIS A 91 -12.34 -10.42 -7.27
CA HIS A 91 -13.08 -10.28 -6.01
C HIS A 91 -12.33 -10.91 -4.83
N THR A 92 -11.76 -12.09 -5.04
CA THR A 92 -10.95 -12.77 -4.01
C THR A 92 -9.67 -12.00 -3.72
N LEU A 93 -9.04 -11.41 -4.73
CA LEU A 93 -7.85 -10.58 -4.55
C LEU A 93 -8.16 -9.32 -3.73
N TYR A 94 -9.24 -8.61 -4.05
CA TYR A 94 -9.61 -7.40 -3.31
C TYR A 94 -10.02 -7.67 -1.86
N SER A 95 -10.53 -8.85 -1.52
CA SER A 95 -10.81 -9.19 -0.12
C SER A 95 -9.55 -9.28 0.74
N LYS A 96 -8.39 -9.52 0.12
CA LYS A 96 -7.09 -9.67 0.77
C LYS A 96 -6.21 -8.42 0.70
N VAL A 97 -6.63 -7.39 -0.02
CA VAL A 97 -5.85 -6.17 -0.23
C VAL A 97 -6.54 -4.96 0.40
N GLY A 98 -5.80 -4.26 1.25
CA GLY A 98 -6.13 -2.91 1.69
C GLY A 98 -5.30 -1.89 0.92
N SER A 99 -5.88 -0.74 0.58
CA SER A 99 -5.12 0.27 -0.15
C SER A 99 -5.54 1.69 0.19
N ILE A 100 -4.56 2.59 0.12
CA ILE A 100 -4.76 4.04 0.08
C ILE A 100 -3.97 4.54 -1.12
N ILE A 101 -4.69 4.98 -2.15
CA ILE A 101 -4.13 5.66 -3.31
C ILE A 101 -4.75 7.05 -3.35
N GLU A 102 -3.90 8.08 -3.21
CA GLU A 102 -4.33 9.45 -3.04
C GLU A 102 -5.09 9.67 -1.70
N THR A 103 -5.82 10.78 -1.57
CA THR A 103 -6.54 11.09 -0.33
C THR A 103 -7.84 10.32 -0.25
N PRO A 104 -8.11 9.57 0.83
CA PRO A 104 -9.38 8.88 0.98
C PRO A 104 -10.58 9.84 0.97
N GLY A 105 -11.58 9.55 0.16
CA GLY A 105 -12.82 10.32 0.07
C GLY A 105 -13.76 9.98 1.23
N PHE A 106 -13.71 10.76 2.32
CA PHE A 106 -14.63 10.64 3.44
C PHE A 106 -15.66 11.78 3.43
N TYR A 107 -16.84 11.52 3.97
CA TYR A 107 -17.88 12.52 4.16
C TYR A 107 -17.50 13.43 5.34
N SER A 108 -17.32 14.71 5.05
CA SER A 108 -16.83 15.71 6.02
C SER A 108 -17.76 15.92 7.20
N ASN A 109 -19.07 15.78 6.99
CA ASN A 109 -20.14 15.98 7.97
C ASN A 109 -20.48 14.73 8.80
N LEU A 110 -19.85 13.61 8.55
CA LEU A 110 -19.99 12.37 9.31
C LEU A 110 -18.82 12.16 10.25
N THR A 111 -19.04 11.38 11.30
CA THR A 111 -17.98 10.95 12.20
C THR A 111 -17.06 9.94 11.53
N GLY A 112 -15.85 9.74 12.10
CA GLY A 112 -14.93 8.71 11.61
C GLY A 112 -15.57 7.32 11.62
N TYR A 113 -16.32 6.99 12.66
CA TYR A 113 -17.02 5.71 12.77
C TYR A 113 -18.08 5.52 11.67
N GLU A 114 -18.94 6.54 11.44
CA GLU A 114 -19.97 6.49 10.40
C GLU A 114 -19.36 6.35 9.00
N ASN A 115 -18.28 7.06 8.71
CA ASN A 115 -17.53 6.93 7.47
C ASN A 115 -17.06 5.48 7.25
N LEU A 116 -16.44 4.86 8.27
CA LEU A 116 -16.01 3.47 8.18
C LEU A 116 -17.17 2.50 8.05
N GLN A 117 -18.31 2.76 8.70
CA GLN A 117 -19.51 1.92 8.54
C GLN A 117 -20.06 1.95 7.11
N ILE A 118 -20.04 3.10 6.44
CA ILE A 118 -20.44 3.21 5.04
C ILE A 118 -19.52 2.35 4.16
N LEU A 119 -18.21 2.50 4.33
CA LEU A 119 -17.22 1.72 3.57
C LEU A 119 -17.33 0.22 3.85
N ALA A 120 -17.57 -0.17 5.12
CA ALA A 120 -17.80 -1.56 5.50
C ALA A 120 -19.01 -2.18 4.80
N LYS A 121 -20.11 -1.42 4.69
CA LYS A 121 -21.32 -1.85 3.95
C LYS A 121 -21.06 -1.96 2.44
N LEU A 122 -20.35 -1.00 1.85
CA LEU A 122 -20.01 -1.02 0.41
C LEU A 122 -19.10 -2.19 0.06
N ARG A 123 -18.14 -2.50 0.94
CA ARG A 123 -17.21 -3.61 0.74
C ARG A 123 -17.88 -4.98 0.93
N GLY A 124 -18.84 -5.06 1.82
CA GLY A 124 -19.43 -6.32 2.27
C GLY A 124 -18.51 -7.10 3.21
N GLY A 125 -19.10 -7.97 4.02
CA GLY A 125 -18.34 -8.89 4.89
C GLY A 125 -17.63 -8.28 6.10
N VAL A 126 -17.62 -6.96 6.28
CA VAL A 126 -17.00 -6.31 7.44
C VAL A 126 -18.04 -6.10 8.55
N SER A 127 -17.79 -6.69 9.71
CA SER A 127 -18.66 -6.57 10.87
C SER A 127 -18.49 -5.22 11.59
N LYS A 128 -19.46 -4.86 12.46
CA LYS A 128 -19.33 -3.69 13.34
C LYS A 128 -18.09 -3.80 14.25
N SER A 129 -17.78 -4.99 14.75
CA SER A 129 -16.59 -5.25 15.56
C SER A 129 -15.29 -5.06 14.75
N GLY A 130 -15.27 -5.38 13.46
CA GLY A 130 -14.14 -5.12 12.58
C GLY A 130 -13.85 -3.62 12.43
N VAL A 131 -14.91 -2.81 12.29
CA VAL A 131 -14.78 -1.34 12.27
C VAL A 131 -14.24 -0.80 13.60
N GLU A 132 -14.75 -1.28 14.73
CA GLU A 132 -14.30 -0.84 16.05
C GLU A 132 -12.85 -1.24 16.31
N LYS A 133 -12.48 -2.49 15.98
CA LYS A 133 -11.11 -2.99 16.07
C LYS A 133 -10.15 -2.16 15.21
N ALA A 134 -10.55 -1.81 13.97
CA ALA A 134 -9.73 -0.96 13.12
C ALA A 134 -9.50 0.44 13.72
N LEU A 135 -10.53 1.05 14.33
CA LEU A 135 -10.37 2.33 15.03
C LEU A 135 -9.49 2.23 16.29
N GLU A 136 -9.54 1.12 17.00
CA GLU A 136 -8.64 0.86 18.14
C GLU A 136 -7.20 0.74 17.67
N VAL A 137 -6.96 -0.07 16.66
CA VAL A 137 -5.65 -0.32 16.07
C VAL A 137 -4.98 0.99 15.61
N VAL A 138 -5.72 1.91 14.99
CA VAL A 138 -5.17 3.22 14.57
C VAL A 138 -5.21 4.30 15.66
N GLY A 139 -5.62 3.97 16.89
CA GLY A 139 -5.68 4.92 18.01
C GLY A 139 -6.79 5.98 17.89
N LEU A 140 -7.83 5.76 17.08
CA LEU A 140 -8.96 6.68 16.88
C LEU A 140 -10.24 6.27 17.62
N HIS A 141 -10.20 5.23 18.45
CA HIS A 141 -11.40 4.74 19.14
C HIS A 141 -12.05 5.82 20.03
N LYS A 142 -11.25 6.60 20.75
CA LYS A 142 -11.75 7.71 21.61
C LYS A 142 -12.36 8.85 20.80
N GLU A 143 -11.90 9.05 19.57
CA GLU A 143 -12.31 10.12 18.67
C GLU A 143 -13.41 9.68 17.67
N LYS A 144 -13.94 8.46 17.82
CA LYS A 144 -14.90 7.87 16.86
C LYS A 144 -16.19 8.68 16.65
N ARG A 145 -16.55 9.54 17.63
CA ARG A 145 -17.73 10.41 17.56
C ARG A 145 -17.44 11.82 17.05
N LYS A 146 -16.16 12.18 16.87
CA LYS A 146 -15.75 13.46 16.31
C LYS A 146 -16.02 13.49 14.81
N VAL A 147 -16.54 14.59 14.31
CA VAL A 147 -16.85 14.78 12.89
C VAL A 147 -15.55 14.84 12.09
N PHE A 148 -15.53 14.23 10.91
CA PHE A 148 -14.32 14.12 10.08
C PHE A 148 -13.74 15.48 9.66
N SER A 149 -14.59 16.51 9.47
CA SER A 149 -14.11 17.88 9.22
C SER A 149 -13.12 18.37 10.27
N ASP A 150 -13.32 17.96 11.52
CA ASP A 150 -12.54 18.42 12.68
C ASP A 150 -11.30 17.56 12.97
N TYR A 151 -11.06 16.55 12.11
CA TYR A 151 -9.87 15.71 12.22
C TYR A 151 -8.62 16.47 11.78
N SER A 152 -7.52 16.34 12.53
CA SER A 152 -6.20 16.74 12.05
C SER A 152 -5.79 15.91 10.84
N LEU A 153 -4.78 16.35 10.09
CA LEU A 153 -4.27 15.59 8.94
C LEU A 153 -3.83 14.19 9.36
N GLY A 154 -3.12 14.05 10.48
CA GLY A 154 -2.72 12.74 11.01
C GLY A 154 -3.90 11.85 11.37
N MET A 155 -4.97 12.41 11.95
CA MET A 155 -6.20 11.65 12.21
C MET A 155 -6.89 11.22 10.91
N LYS A 156 -6.89 12.05 9.87
CA LYS A 156 -7.44 11.71 8.55
C LYS A 156 -6.65 10.57 7.89
N GLN A 157 -5.32 10.60 7.98
CA GLN A 157 -4.46 9.52 7.49
C GLN A 157 -4.71 8.21 8.25
N ARG A 158 -4.78 8.26 9.58
CA ARG A 158 -5.10 7.09 10.41
C ARG A 158 -6.48 6.52 10.08
N LEU A 159 -7.49 7.35 9.83
CA LEU A 159 -8.81 6.87 9.40
C LEU A 159 -8.75 6.18 8.03
N GLY A 160 -7.94 6.69 7.10
CA GLY A 160 -7.65 6.04 5.83
C GLY A 160 -7.06 4.64 6.01
N ILE A 161 -6.07 4.53 6.91
CA ILE A 161 -5.47 3.23 7.24
C ILE A 161 -6.50 2.31 7.92
N ALA A 162 -7.35 2.82 8.84
CA ALA A 162 -8.43 2.03 9.43
C ALA A 162 -9.37 1.46 8.36
N ALA A 163 -9.75 2.26 7.35
CA ALA A 163 -10.55 1.79 6.23
C ALA A 163 -9.84 0.69 5.42
N ALA A 164 -8.52 0.80 5.26
CA ALA A 164 -7.72 -0.17 4.53
C ALA A 164 -7.52 -1.49 5.28
N ILE A 165 -7.58 -1.51 6.64
CA ILE A 165 -7.32 -2.71 7.45
C ILE A 165 -8.58 -3.36 8.06
N MET A 166 -9.74 -2.70 8.07
CA MET A 166 -10.95 -3.16 8.77
C MET A 166 -11.50 -4.52 8.31
N HIS A 167 -11.03 -5.03 7.18
CA HIS A 167 -11.38 -6.34 6.61
C HIS A 167 -10.24 -7.35 6.74
N GLU A 168 -9.20 -7.03 7.56
CA GLU A 168 -8.07 -7.91 7.87
C GLU A 168 -7.29 -8.38 6.62
N PRO A 169 -6.76 -7.46 5.79
CA PRO A 169 -6.04 -7.81 4.56
C PRO A 169 -4.70 -8.51 4.85
N GLU A 170 -4.21 -9.28 3.87
CA GLU A 170 -2.85 -9.84 3.88
C GLU A 170 -1.81 -8.88 3.28
N LEU A 171 -2.26 -7.90 2.46
CA LEU A 171 -1.43 -6.92 1.77
C LEU A 171 -2.00 -5.52 1.93
N LEU A 172 -1.15 -4.55 2.30
CA LEU A 172 -1.45 -3.12 2.26
C LEU A 172 -0.62 -2.43 1.18
N ILE A 173 -1.29 -1.63 0.34
CA ILE A 173 -0.64 -0.76 -0.66
C ILE A 173 -0.95 0.70 -0.31
N LEU A 174 0.07 1.45 0.10
CA LEU A 174 -0.07 2.79 0.66
C LEU A 174 0.75 3.80 -0.14
N ASP A 175 0.07 4.74 -0.81
CA ASP A 175 0.72 5.80 -1.58
C ASP A 175 0.93 7.04 -0.71
N GLU A 176 2.19 7.36 -0.41
CA GLU A 176 2.62 8.53 0.36
C GLU A 176 1.86 8.71 1.71
N PRO A 177 1.68 7.66 2.56
CA PRO A 177 0.77 7.73 3.72
C PRO A 177 1.26 8.64 4.85
N ILE A 178 2.51 9.05 4.84
CA ILE A 178 3.13 9.93 5.85
C ILE A 178 3.37 11.36 5.34
N ASN A 179 3.01 11.62 4.08
CA ASN A 179 3.22 12.92 3.47
C ASN A 179 2.37 14.01 4.15
N GLY A 180 3.02 15.14 4.49
CA GLY A 180 2.36 16.29 5.11
C GLY A 180 2.06 16.15 6.60
N LEU A 181 2.48 15.07 7.24
CA LEU A 181 2.38 14.93 8.70
C LEU A 181 3.49 15.71 9.41
N ASP A 182 3.21 16.10 10.63
CA ASP A 182 4.21 16.64 11.56
C ASP A 182 5.17 15.51 12.03
N PRO A 183 6.33 15.85 12.60
CA PRO A 183 7.32 14.84 13.02
C PRO A 183 6.77 13.78 13.98
N ILE A 184 5.84 14.16 14.86
CA ILE A 184 5.21 13.23 15.81
C ILE A 184 4.30 12.26 15.06
N GLY A 185 3.45 12.76 14.16
CA GLY A 185 2.57 11.95 13.31
C GLY A 185 3.32 10.96 12.44
N ILE A 186 4.49 11.36 11.88
CA ILE A 186 5.37 10.48 11.11
C ILE A 186 5.84 9.30 11.97
N VAL A 187 6.34 9.57 13.19
CA VAL A 187 6.80 8.52 14.11
C VAL A 187 5.68 7.57 14.48
N GLU A 188 4.50 8.10 14.77
CA GLU A 188 3.33 7.31 15.15
C GLU A 188 2.85 6.39 14.02
N ILE A 189 2.74 6.91 12.78
CA ILE A 189 2.34 6.09 11.62
C ILE A 189 3.39 5.01 11.32
N ARG A 190 4.69 5.35 11.39
CA ARG A 190 5.76 4.37 11.19
C ARG A 190 5.71 3.23 12.21
N SER A 191 5.62 3.56 13.50
CA SER A 191 5.50 2.56 14.57
C SER A 191 4.30 1.65 14.33
N PHE A 192 3.18 2.23 13.95
CA PHE A 192 1.95 1.53 13.66
C PHE A 192 2.08 0.58 12.44
N LEU A 193 2.65 1.04 11.32
CA LEU A 193 2.87 0.19 10.15
C LEU A 193 3.86 -0.93 10.43
N SER A 194 4.91 -0.65 11.22
CA SER A 194 5.86 -1.66 11.69
C SER A 194 5.16 -2.74 12.53
N GLU A 195 4.27 -2.34 13.45
CA GLU A 195 3.47 -3.27 14.25
C GLU A 195 2.57 -4.15 13.38
N LEU A 196 1.86 -3.58 12.41
CA LEU A 196 1.02 -4.33 11.48
C LEU A 196 1.81 -5.38 10.70
N SER A 197 3.02 -5.07 10.26
CA SER A 197 3.84 -6.02 9.52
C SER A 197 4.43 -7.09 10.43
N HIS A 198 5.13 -6.70 11.50
CA HIS A 198 5.92 -7.65 12.31
C HIS A 198 5.04 -8.47 13.27
N ASN A 199 3.98 -7.89 13.83
CA ASN A 199 3.14 -8.57 14.82
C ASN A 199 1.90 -9.23 14.21
N HIS A 200 1.40 -8.69 13.09
CA HIS A 200 0.21 -9.22 12.42
C HIS A 200 0.50 -9.91 11.08
N GLY A 201 1.78 -9.92 10.64
CA GLY A 201 2.19 -10.61 9.41
C GLY A 201 1.68 -9.99 8.11
N ILE A 202 1.20 -8.74 8.16
CA ILE A 202 0.68 -8.03 6.99
C ILE A 202 1.87 -7.57 6.13
N THR A 203 1.84 -7.88 4.84
CA THR A 203 2.80 -7.30 3.90
C THR A 203 2.43 -5.87 3.59
N ILE A 204 3.41 -4.96 3.60
CA ILE A 204 3.17 -3.54 3.33
C ILE A 204 4.01 -3.08 2.14
N PHE A 205 3.36 -2.53 1.12
CA PHE A 205 3.99 -1.85 0.00
C PHE A 205 3.71 -0.35 0.15
N ILE A 206 4.74 0.42 0.47
CA ILE A 206 4.61 1.85 0.81
C ILE A 206 5.46 2.71 -0.12
N SER A 207 4.87 3.75 -0.72
CA SER A 207 5.62 4.75 -1.49
C SER A 207 6.03 5.93 -0.62
N SER A 208 7.18 6.53 -0.95
CA SER A 208 7.59 7.86 -0.48
C SER A 208 8.57 8.49 -1.45
N HIS A 209 8.68 9.81 -1.39
CA HIS A 209 9.73 10.56 -2.07
C HIS A 209 10.88 10.98 -1.12
N VAL A 210 10.78 10.61 0.17
CA VAL A 210 11.75 10.94 1.23
C VAL A 210 12.48 9.68 1.67
N LEU A 211 13.78 9.59 1.36
CA LEU A 211 14.60 8.41 1.68
C LEU A 211 14.64 8.12 3.18
N SER A 212 14.89 9.16 4.00
CA SER A 212 15.01 9.01 5.46
C SER A 212 13.74 8.49 6.14
N GLU A 213 12.58 8.62 5.52
CA GLU A 213 11.32 8.06 6.02
C GLU A 213 11.24 6.55 5.73
N ILE A 214 11.62 6.15 4.53
CA ILE A 214 11.59 4.75 4.09
C ILE A 214 12.66 3.92 4.79
N GLU A 215 13.89 4.42 4.93
CA GLU A 215 14.99 3.71 5.61
C GLU A 215 14.67 3.31 7.04
N GLN A 216 13.78 4.04 7.71
CA GLN A 216 13.43 3.78 9.11
C GLN A 216 12.31 2.74 9.27
N ILE A 217 11.65 2.31 8.19
CA ILE A 217 10.52 1.39 8.27
C ILE A 217 10.68 0.19 7.34
N ALA A 218 11.27 0.34 6.17
CA ALA A 218 11.29 -0.68 5.13
C ALA A 218 12.36 -1.75 5.41
N ASP A 219 11.98 -3.01 5.19
CA ASP A 219 12.93 -4.14 5.15
C ASP A 219 13.69 -4.17 3.82
N ILE A 220 13.01 -3.74 2.73
CA ILE A 220 13.52 -3.74 1.36
C ILE A 220 13.14 -2.43 0.71
N ILE A 221 14.03 -1.86 -0.09
CA ILE A 221 13.78 -0.62 -0.82
C ILE A 221 13.99 -0.85 -2.31
N GLY A 222 12.97 -0.51 -3.12
CA GLY A 222 13.07 -0.35 -4.56
C GLY A 222 13.05 1.13 -4.91
N VAL A 223 13.95 1.55 -5.78
CA VAL A 223 14.06 2.96 -6.20
C VAL A 223 13.49 3.12 -7.60
N MET A 224 12.53 4.03 -7.73
CA MET A 224 11.91 4.39 -9.00
C MET A 224 12.48 5.69 -9.52
N HIS A 225 13.03 5.68 -10.74
CA HIS A 225 13.59 6.86 -11.40
C HIS A 225 13.15 6.89 -12.86
N GLU A 226 12.48 7.96 -13.27
CA GLU A 226 12.03 8.19 -14.66
C GLU A 226 11.33 6.97 -15.30
N GLY A 227 10.44 6.33 -14.54
CA GLY A 227 9.69 5.17 -15.01
C GLY A 227 10.39 3.81 -14.83
N HIS A 228 11.65 3.77 -14.42
CA HIS A 228 12.44 2.55 -14.25
C HIS A 228 12.70 2.21 -12.78
N LEU A 229 12.80 0.93 -12.47
CA LEU A 229 13.33 0.44 -11.20
C LEU A 229 14.86 0.34 -11.31
N VAL A 230 15.58 1.00 -10.40
CA VAL A 230 17.06 1.08 -10.37
C VAL A 230 17.62 0.45 -9.12
#